data_e5bbd39e2cf8375b9daff3575f403587
#
_entry.id   e5bbd39e2cf8375b9daff3575f403587
#
_cell.length_a   1.000
_cell.length_b   1.000
_cell.length_c   1.000
_cell.angle_alpha   90.00
_cell.angle_beta   90.00
_cell.angle_gamma   90.00
#
_symmetry.space_group_name_H-M   'P 1'
#
loop_
_entity.id
_entity.type
_entity.pdbx_description
1 polymer ?
#
loop_
_entity_poly.entity_id
_entity_poly.type
_entity_poly.pdbx_seq_one_letter_code
_entity_poly.pdbx_strand_id
1 'polypeptide(L)'
;MAANGLAGAIARIEGRFGVHALARGGTSERHRGELVIPTKSSLDRVIGGGLIAGEPIAFIGPPSVGKLQLALLATASAQGQGGMTAWIDPTSSFDPLAGQRANVDLDRLVVVRARGSEVALATAAALRSEGFRLVVVDVGDPAWGGGSVDDIAPALSAVRGSPAALLVVAGERGRRVAIPTFVFERVAWERRFDRTVGWSFAVGRAHTTERALFCVTSLDGSLADLGTRTDLTKVAV
;
A
#
# COMPACT_ATOMS: atom_id res chain seq x y z
N MET A 1 -15.00 38.03 5.36
CA MET A 1 -16.23 37.22 5.62
C MET A 1 -16.10 35.71 5.35
N ALA A 2 -15.09 35.23 4.61
CA ALA A 2 -14.93 33.80 4.34
C ALA A 2 -14.38 32.96 5.51
N ALA A 3 -13.60 33.54 6.43
CA ALA A 3 -13.01 32.80 7.56
C ALA A 3 -14.05 32.29 8.59
N ASN A 4 -15.17 33.00 8.75
CA ASN A 4 -16.24 32.60 9.67
C ASN A 4 -17.05 31.40 9.18
N GLY A 5 -17.10 31.16 7.88
CA GLY A 5 -17.81 30.03 7.29
C GLY A 5 -17.10 28.68 7.54
N LEU A 6 -15.77 28.66 7.42
CA LEU A 6 -14.97 27.45 7.62
C LEU A 6 -14.95 27.04 9.10
N ALA A 7 -14.72 27.98 10.02
CA ALA A 7 -14.74 27.73 11.46
C ALA A 7 -16.13 27.20 11.92
N GLY A 8 -17.21 27.78 11.42
CA GLY A 8 -18.57 27.31 11.71
C GLY A 8 -18.90 25.94 11.09
N ALA A 9 -18.31 25.60 9.95
CA ALA A 9 -18.44 24.27 9.35
C ALA A 9 -17.66 23.22 10.17
N ILE A 10 -16.44 23.54 10.59
CA ILE A 10 -15.62 22.71 11.45
C ILE A 10 -16.35 22.41 12.77
N ALA A 11 -16.83 23.45 13.47
CA ALA A 11 -17.54 23.30 14.74
C ALA A 11 -18.81 22.42 14.62
N ARG A 12 -19.54 22.53 13.52
CA ARG A 12 -20.72 21.67 13.27
C ARG A 12 -20.36 20.21 13.03
N ILE A 13 -19.24 19.94 12.32
CA ILE A 13 -18.79 18.57 12.07
C ILE A 13 -18.25 17.97 13.39
N GLU A 14 -17.45 18.71 14.14
CA GLU A 14 -16.93 18.26 15.43
C GLU A 14 -18.05 18.04 16.47
N GLY A 15 -19.06 18.90 16.50
CA GLY A 15 -20.23 18.74 17.37
C GLY A 15 -21.10 17.54 17.03
N ARG A 16 -21.13 17.12 15.76
CA ARG A 16 -21.95 15.98 15.31
C ARG A 16 -21.21 14.64 15.33
N PHE A 17 -19.90 14.66 15.09
CA PHE A 17 -19.09 13.45 14.87
C PHE A 17 -17.93 13.31 15.86
N GLY A 18 -17.77 14.27 16.80
CA GLY A 18 -16.69 14.34 17.78
C GLY A 18 -15.48 15.14 17.30
N VAL A 19 -14.68 15.62 18.24
CA VAL A 19 -13.50 16.51 18.03
C VAL A 19 -12.40 15.85 17.16
N HIS A 20 -12.45 14.55 16.96
CA HIS A 20 -11.50 13.80 16.13
C HIS A 20 -12.01 13.54 14.71
N ALA A 21 -13.22 14.00 14.38
CA ALA A 21 -13.83 13.76 13.06
C ALA A 21 -13.13 14.51 11.93
N LEU A 22 -12.41 15.59 12.25
CA LEU A 22 -11.65 16.38 11.30
C LEU A 22 -10.17 16.28 11.60
N ALA A 23 -9.38 16.00 10.58
CA ALA A 23 -7.94 16.09 10.64
C ALA A 23 -7.47 17.21 9.70
N ARG A 24 -6.63 18.13 10.20
CA ARG A 24 -5.98 19.13 9.33
C ARG A 24 -5.01 18.47 8.36
N GLY A 25 -5.13 18.82 7.09
CA GLY A 25 -4.20 18.39 6.04
C GLY A 25 -2.83 19.07 6.22
N GLY A 26 -1.94 18.43 6.94
CA GLY A 26 -0.54 18.84 7.07
C GLY A 26 0.30 17.59 7.25
N THR A 27 1.32 17.43 6.42
CA THR A 27 2.04 16.16 6.25
C THR A 27 3.16 15.91 7.26
N SER A 28 3.54 16.85 8.11
CA SER A 28 4.77 16.68 8.90
C SER A 28 4.62 16.59 10.42
N GLU A 29 3.47 16.91 11.00
CA GLU A 29 3.33 16.90 12.47
C GLU A 29 2.58 15.69 13.04
N ARG A 30 1.89 14.91 12.19
CA ARG A 30 1.04 13.79 12.63
C ARG A 30 1.79 12.53 13.06
N HIS A 31 3.07 12.43 12.75
CA HIS A 31 3.82 11.18 12.88
C HIS A 31 4.84 11.19 14.03
N ARG A 32 4.85 12.20 14.89
CA ARG A 32 5.70 12.19 16.08
C ARG A 32 5.13 11.23 17.13
N GLY A 33 5.70 10.03 17.14
CA GLY A 33 5.34 8.96 18.07
C GLY A 33 4.56 7.81 17.45
N GLU A 34 4.15 7.92 16.18
CA GLU A 34 3.55 6.83 15.43
C GLU A 34 4.61 5.90 14.86
N LEU A 35 4.31 4.61 14.86
CA LEU A 35 5.17 3.64 14.24
C LEU A 35 5.07 3.77 12.71
N VAL A 36 6.16 4.14 12.07
CA VAL A 36 6.28 4.25 10.62
C VAL A 36 7.17 3.13 10.10
N ILE A 37 6.71 2.45 9.05
CA ILE A 37 7.46 1.43 8.31
C ILE A 37 7.96 2.08 7.02
N PRO A 38 9.21 2.57 6.96
CA PRO A 38 9.76 3.13 5.74
C PRO A 38 10.04 2.01 4.76
N THR A 39 9.78 2.21 3.48
CA THR A 39 10.16 1.24 2.44
C THR A 39 11.63 1.37 2.06
N LYS A 40 12.31 2.41 2.52
CA LYS A 40 13.70 2.78 2.19
C LYS A 40 13.89 2.98 0.68
N SER A 41 12.88 3.49 0.03
CA SER A 41 12.86 3.76 -1.40
C SER A 41 12.21 5.13 -1.70
N SER A 42 12.24 5.54 -2.95
CA SER A 42 11.57 6.77 -3.40
C SER A 42 10.04 6.75 -3.18
N LEU A 43 9.46 5.56 -2.94
CA LEU A 43 8.06 5.43 -2.55
C LEU A 43 7.74 6.19 -1.26
N ASP A 44 8.65 6.20 -0.28
CA ASP A 44 8.44 6.88 1.01
C ASP A 44 8.10 8.35 0.82
N ARG A 45 8.75 9.02 -0.14
CA ARG A 45 8.45 10.41 -0.45
C ARG A 45 7.01 10.60 -0.95
N VAL A 46 6.53 9.67 -1.77
CA VAL A 46 5.18 9.72 -2.36
C VAL A 46 4.09 9.38 -1.33
N ILE A 47 4.37 8.44 -0.43
CA ILE A 47 3.41 8.01 0.60
C ILE A 47 3.50 8.83 1.90
N GLY A 48 4.46 9.74 2.02
CA GLY A 48 4.59 10.64 3.18
C GLY A 48 5.50 10.12 4.29
N GLY A 49 6.49 9.29 3.98
CA GLY A 49 7.52 8.80 4.90
C GLY A 49 7.51 7.30 5.15
N GLY A 50 6.47 6.60 4.78
CA GLY A 50 6.29 5.15 4.98
C GLY A 50 4.86 4.76 5.29
N LEU A 51 4.64 3.48 5.62
CA LEU A 51 3.34 3.00 6.06
C LEU A 51 3.19 3.26 7.57
N ILE A 52 2.03 3.75 7.98
CA ILE A 52 1.78 4.19 9.35
C ILE A 52 0.91 3.16 10.07
N ALA A 53 1.31 2.77 11.28
CA ALA A 53 0.50 1.92 12.13
C ALA A 53 -0.88 2.56 12.40
N GLY A 54 -1.92 1.73 12.35
CA GLY A 54 -3.29 2.22 12.51
C GLY A 54 -3.87 2.96 11.29
N GLU A 55 -3.13 3.01 10.17
CA GLU A 55 -3.61 3.61 8.93
C GLU A 55 -3.64 2.58 7.78
N PRO A 56 -4.73 2.58 6.97
CA PRO A 56 -4.82 1.78 5.77
C PRO A 56 -4.32 2.56 4.57
N ILE A 57 -3.61 1.90 3.65
CA ILE A 57 -3.34 2.41 2.31
C ILE A 57 -3.63 1.34 1.27
N ALA A 58 -3.92 1.75 0.02
CA ALA A 58 -4.11 0.85 -1.10
C ALA A 58 -3.12 1.11 -2.23
N PHE A 59 -2.54 0.02 -2.76
CA PHE A 59 -1.82 -0.03 -4.02
C PHE A 59 -2.75 -0.57 -5.09
N ILE A 60 -3.05 0.22 -6.10
CA ILE A 60 -3.96 -0.15 -7.18
C ILE A 60 -3.30 0.00 -8.54
N GLY A 61 -3.75 -0.77 -9.51
CA GLY A 61 -3.26 -0.72 -10.88
C GLY A 61 -3.38 -2.07 -11.58
N PRO A 62 -3.02 -2.13 -12.86
CA PRO A 62 -3.14 -3.35 -13.65
C PRO A 62 -2.31 -4.50 -13.08
N PRO A 63 -2.59 -5.74 -13.49
CA PRO A 63 -1.78 -6.89 -13.13
C PRO A 63 -0.32 -6.71 -13.57
N SER A 64 0.59 -7.35 -12.84
CA SER A 64 2.03 -7.40 -13.17
C SER A 64 2.69 -6.03 -13.37
N VAL A 65 2.18 -4.97 -12.70
CA VAL A 65 2.76 -3.62 -12.79
C VAL A 65 3.85 -3.35 -11.75
N GLY A 66 3.99 -4.20 -10.71
CA GLY A 66 5.00 -4.04 -9.66
C GLY A 66 4.43 -3.79 -8.26
N LYS A 67 3.11 -3.85 -8.08
CA LYS A 67 2.46 -3.66 -6.77
C LYS A 67 3.01 -4.61 -5.69
N LEU A 68 3.11 -5.91 -6.05
CA LEU A 68 3.58 -6.95 -5.13
C LEU A 68 5.06 -6.77 -4.77
N GLN A 69 5.91 -6.32 -5.70
CA GLN A 69 7.31 -6.03 -5.40
C GLN A 69 7.44 -4.98 -4.31
N LEU A 70 6.66 -3.90 -4.39
CA LEU A 70 6.69 -2.86 -3.35
C LEU A 70 6.03 -3.32 -2.04
N ALA A 71 5.01 -4.19 -2.10
CA ALA A 71 4.43 -4.81 -0.91
C ALA A 71 5.43 -5.74 -0.21
N LEU A 72 6.21 -6.52 -0.96
CA LEU A 72 7.28 -7.35 -0.41
C LEU A 72 8.41 -6.50 0.21
N LEU A 73 8.78 -5.39 -0.43
CA LEU A 73 9.76 -4.43 0.11
C LEU A 73 9.28 -3.85 1.45
N ALA A 74 8.00 -3.46 1.54
CA ALA A 74 7.39 -2.99 2.79
C ALA A 74 7.37 -4.09 3.87
N THR A 75 7.09 -5.34 3.47
CA THR A 75 7.12 -6.51 4.35
C THR A 75 8.51 -6.73 4.94
N ALA A 76 9.54 -6.77 4.09
CA ALA A 76 10.91 -6.92 4.55
C ALA A 76 11.34 -5.77 5.48
N SER A 77 10.90 -4.55 5.20
CA SER A 77 11.19 -3.40 6.06
C SER A 77 10.51 -3.50 7.43
N ALA A 78 9.24 -3.93 7.48
CA ALA A 78 8.52 -4.17 8.73
C ALA A 78 9.22 -5.22 9.60
N GLN A 79 9.68 -6.30 8.98
CA GLN A 79 10.44 -7.37 9.64
C GLN A 79 11.81 -6.89 10.11
N GLY A 80 12.48 -6.04 9.34
CA GLY A 80 13.75 -5.40 9.71
C GLY A 80 13.64 -4.50 10.95
N GLN A 81 12.42 -4.06 11.31
CA GLN A 81 12.12 -3.38 12.57
C GLN A 81 11.75 -4.34 13.72
N GLY A 82 11.95 -5.65 13.53
CA GLY A 82 11.70 -6.67 14.54
C GLY A 82 10.25 -7.19 14.56
N GLY A 83 9.40 -6.82 13.60
CA GLY A 83 7.99 -7.21 13.57
C GLY A 83 7.71 -8.53 12.86
N MET A 84 6.59 -9.17 13.23
CA MET A 84 5.92 -10.18 12.41
C MET A 84 5.08 -9.49 11.33
N THR A 85 4.84 -10.17 10.22
CA THR A 85 3.95 -9.68 9.16
C THR A 85 2.91 -10.73 8.81
N ALA A 86 1.70 -10.27 8.44
CA ALA A 86 0.65 -11.13 7.92
C ALA A 86 0.40 -10.80 6.45
N TRP A 87 0.18 -11.83 5.64
CA TRP A 87 -0.21 -11.73 4.24
C TRP A 87 -1.51 -12.49 4.03
N ILE A 88 -2.60 -11.76 3.82
CA ILE A 88 -3.91 -12.33 3.52
C ILE A 88 -3.97 -12.52 2.01
N ASP A 89 -4.01 -13.76 1.55
CA ASP A 89 -3.84 -14.19 0.17
C ASP A 89 -5.02 -15.03 -0.33
N PRO A 90 -6.16 -14.39 -0.62
CA PRO A 90 -7.35 -15.07 -1.12
C PRO A 90 -7.17 -15.76 -2.47
N THR A 91 -6.25 -15.27 -3.28
CA THR A 91 -5.99 -15.74 -4.64
C THR A 91 -4.89 -16.81 -4.72
N SER A 92 -4.20 -17.06 -3.60
CA SER A 92 -3.03 -17.96 -3.54
C SER A 92 -1.91 -17.53 -4.50
N SER A 93 -1.71 -16.21 -4.60
CA SER A 93 -0.74 -15.57 -5.50
C SER A 93 0.63 -15.33 -4.87
N PHE A 94 0.76 -15.49 -3.54
CA PHE A 94 2.02 -15.27 -2.84
C PHE A 94 3.08 -16.28 -3.31
N ASP A 95 4.18 -15.76 -3.84
CA ASP A 95 5.35 -16.53 -4.24
C ASP A 95 6.45 -16.41 -3.16
N PRO A 96 6.75 -17.52 -2.41
CA PRO A 96 7.80 -17.50 -1.40
C PRO A 96 9.20 -17.17 -1.96
N LEU A 97 9.49 -17.57 -3.20
CA LEU A 97 10.78 -17.27 -3.82
C LEU A 97 10.92 -15.78 -4.13
N ALA A 98 9.85 -15.14 -4.60
CA ALA A 98 9.82 -13.69 -4.77
C ALA A 98 9.98 -12.98 -3.42
N GLY A 99 9.35 -13.50 -2.36
CA GLY A 99 9.54 -13.04 -0.98
C GLY A 99 11.00 -13.08 -0.54
N GLN A 100 11.66 -14.22 -0.68
CA GLN A 100 13.07 -14.39 -0.33
C GLN A 100 13.98 -13.45 -1.13
N ARG A 101 13.74 -13.28 -2.44
CA ARG A 101 14.50 -12.34 -3.28
C ARG A 101 14.32 -10.88 -2.84
N ALA A 102 13.17 -10.53 -2.27
CA ALA A 102 12.90 -9.23 -1.69
C ALA A 102 13.40 -9.10 -0.24
N ASN A 103 14.18 -10.07 0.28
CA ASN A 103 14.67 -10.16 1.65
C ASN A 103 13.55 -10.27 2.70
N VAL A 104 12.42 -10.87 2.35
CA VAL A 104 11.38 -11.23 3.32
C VAL A 104 11.83 -12.47 4.10
N ASP A 105 11.84 -12.35 5.41
CA ASP A 105 12.05 -13.47 6.33
C ASP A 105 10.75 -14.28 6.41
N LEU A 106 10.76 -15.48 5.84
CA LEU A 106 9.57 -16.35 5.79
C LEU A 106 9.20 -16.92 7.18
N ASP A 107 10.13 -17.00 8.11
CA ASP A 107 9.87 -17.44 9.49
C ASP A 107 9.11 -16.37 10.29
N ARG A 108 9.12 -15.13 9.81
CA ARG A 108 8.37 -13.99 10.35
C ARG A 108 7.16 -13.58 9.53
N LEU A 109 6.74 -14.45 8.61
CA LEU A 109 5.59 -14.21 7.73
C LEU A 109 4.50 -15.26 7.97
N VAL A 110 3.29 -14.79 8.27
CA VAL A 110 2.08 -15.64 8.31
C VAL A 110 1.29 -15.41 7.04
N VAL A 111 1.12 -16.43 6.21
CA VAL A 111 0.28 -16.36 5.02
C VAL A 111 -1.06 -17.02 5.31
N VAL A 112 -2.15 -16.25 5.14
CA VAL A 112 -3.53 -16.68 5.41
C VAL A 112 -4.31 -16.76 4.10
N ARG A 113 -4.71 -17.94 3.70
CA ARG A 113 -5.51 -18.19 2.48
C ARG A 113 -7.00 -18.17 2.77
N ALA A 114 -7.51 -16.99 3.13
CA ALA A 114 -8.93 -16.76 3.37
C ALA A 114 -9.67 -16.49 2.04
N ARG A 115 -10.97 -16.82 1.97
CA ARG A 115 -11.78 -16.64 0.76
C ARG A 115 -13.09 -15.91 1.06
N GLY A 116 -13.57 -15.14 0.09
CA GLY A 116 -14.85 -14.44 0.21
C GLY A 116 -14.92 -13.56 1.46
N SER A 117 -15.95 -13.72 2.25
CA SER A 117 -16.15 -12.95 3.50
C SER A 117 -15.10 -13.21 4.58
N GLU A 118 -14.35 -14.32 4.51
CA GLU A 118 -13.29 -14.63 5.46
C GLU A 118 -12.09 -13.69 5.32
N VAL A 119 -11.90 -13.06 4.15
CA VAL A 119 -10.81 -12.10 3.92
C VAL A 119 -10.87 -10.95 4.92
N ALA A 120 -12.05 -10.33 5.06
CA ALA A 120 -12.24 -9.26 6.04
C ALA A 120 -12.11 -9.74 7.49
N LEU A 121 -12.59 -10.95 7.80
CA LEU A 121 -12.48 -11.54 9.14
C LEU A 121 -11.02 -11.82 9.50
N ALA A 122 -10.25 -12.44 8.61
CA ALA A 122 -8.83 -12.72 8.80
C ALA A 122 -8.02 -11.42 8.93
N THR A 123 -8.32 -10.41 8.10
CA THR A 123 -7.71 -9.08 8.18
C THR A 123 -7.97 -8.43 9.54
N ALA A 124 -9.23 -8.42 9.98
CA ALA A 124 -9.60 -7.85 11.27
C ALA A 124 -8.96 -8.60 12.45
N ALA A 125 -8.88 -9.94 12.38
CA ALA A 125 -8.23 -10.76 13.39
C ALA A 125 -6.72 -10.45 13.47
N ALA A 126 -6.04 -10.36 12.33
CA ALA A 126 -4.62 -10.00 12.27
C ALA A 126 -4.35 -8.60 12.86
N LEU A 127 -5.18 -7.61 12.52
CA LEU A 127 -5.06 -6.25 13.02
C LEU A 127 -5.28 -6.14 14.55
N ARG A 128 -6.17 -6.96 15.11
CA ARG A 128 -6.48 -6.97 16.56
C ARG A 128 -5.51 -7.80 17.38
N SER A 129 -4.73 -8.66 16.76
CA SER A 129 -3.84 -9.61 17.48
C SER A 129 -2.65 -8.95 18.15
N GLU A 130 -2.35 -7.67 17.82
CA GLU A 130 -1.16 -6.93 18.27
C GLU A 130 0.19 -7.61 17.97
N GLY A 131 0.15 -8.78 17.31
CA GLY A 131 1.34 -9.57 16.96
C GLY A 131 2.02 -9.14 15.67
N PHE A 132 1.34 -8.36 14.84
CA PHE A 132 1.86 -7.97 13.54
C PHE A 132 2.22 -6.49 13.49
N ARG A 133 3.26 -6.19 12.69
CA ARG A 133 3.69 -4.84 12.37
C ARG A 133 3.07 -4.34 11.07
N LEU A 134 2.85 -5.25 10.14
CA LEU A 134 2.24 -5.00 8.86
C LEU A 134 1.27 -6.13 8.52
N VAL A 135 0.09 -5.76 8.07
CA VAL A 135 -0.88 -6.68 7.46
C VAL A 135 -1.01 -6.29 5.98
N VAL A 136 -0.65 -7.19 5.09
CA VAL A 136 -0.85 -7.05 3.64
C VAL A 136 -2.07 -7.87 3.25
N VAL A 137 -2.97 -7.28 2.45
CA VAL A 137 -4.12 -8.00 1.88
C VAL A 137 -4.02 -7.89 0.36
N ASP A 138 -3.72 -9.00 -0.31
CA ASP A 138 -3.69 -9.07 -1.76
C ASP A 138 -5.02 -9.60 -2.29
N VAL A 139 -5.98 -8.71 -2.48
CA VAL A 139 -7.29 -9.10 -3.02
C VAL A 139 -7.26 -9.46 -4.51
N GLY A 140 -6.12 -9.26 -5.17
CA GLY A 140 -5.95 -9.57 -6.58
C GLY A 140 -6.62 -8.57 -7.51
N ASP A 141 -6.96 -9.04 -8.70
CA ASP A 141 -7.62 -8.24 -9.74
C ASP A 141 -8.97 -8.87 -10.07
N PRO A 142 -10.07 -8.09 -10.10
CA PRO A 142 -11.41 -8.59 -10.46
C PRO A 142 -11.48 -9.27 -11.82
N ALA A 143 -10.68 -8.82 -12.78
CA ALA A 143 -10.60 -9.42 -14.11
C ALA A 143 -10.06 -10.86 -14.10
N TRP A 144 -9.39 -11.27 -13.01
CA TRP A 144 -8.77 -12.59 -12.84
C TRP A 144 -9.39 -13.37 -11.66
N GLY A 145 -10.61 -13.01 -11.27
CA GLY A 145 -11.30 -13.66 -10.16
C GLY A 145 -10.87 -13.19 -8.77
N GLY A 146 -10.12 -12.11 -8.70
CA GLY A 146 -9.81 -11.43 -7.45
C GLY A 146 -10.93 -10.49 -6.99
N GLY A 147 -10.66 -9.77 -5.91
CA GLY A 147 -11.59 -8.84 -5.28
C GLY A 147 -11.27 -7.37 -5.54
N SER A 148 -11.90 -6.53 -4.77
CA SER A 148 -11.67 -5.07 -4.76
C SER A 148 -11.32 -4.59 -3.34
N VAL A 149 -10.91 -3.32 -3.24
CA VAL A 149 -10.67 -2.68 -1.93
C VAL A 149 -11.92 -2.73 -1.03
N ASP A 150 -13.12 -2.83 -1.61
CA ASP A 150 -14.37 -2.90 -0.83
C ASP A 150 -14.51 -4.20 -0.01
N ASP A 151 -13.79 -5.25 -0.38
CA ASP A 151 -13.87 -6.56 0.30
C ASP A 151 -13.28 -6.51 1.71
N ILE A 152 -12.42 -5.52 1.99
CA ILE A 152 -11.87 -5.31 3.33
C ILE A 152 -12.67 -4.29 4.16
N ALA A 153 -13.76 -3.73 3.62
CA ALA A 153 -14.56 -2.72 4.31
C ALA A 153 -14.94 -3.10 5.76
N PRO A 154 -15.38 -4.35 6.05
CA PRO A 154 -15.70 -4.75 7.42
C PRO A 154 -14.51 -4.76 8.37
N ALA A 155 -13.27 -4.90 7.84
CA ALA A 155 -12.05 -4.93 8.65
C ALA A 155 -11.53 -3.53 9.02
N LEU A 156 -11.97 -2.47 8.35
CA LEU A 156 -11.42 -1.12 8.53
C LEU A 156 -11.61 -0.56 9.94
N SER A 157 -12.65 -1.00 10.64
CA SER A 157 -12.84 -0.61 12.05
C SER A 157 -11.73 -1.12 12.97
N ALA A 158 -11.07 -2.22 12.59
CA ALA A 158 -9.97 -2.82 13.35
C ALA A 158 -8.61 -2.13 13.07
N VAL A 159 -8.51 -1.31 12.03
CA VAL A 159 -7.25 -0.62 11.68
C VAL A 159 -6.92 0.46 12.70
N ARG A 160 -7.94 1.27 13.05
CA ARG A 160 -7.75 2.36 14.00
C ARG A 160 -7.37 1.80 15.38
N GLY A 161 -6.22 2.21 15.89
CA GLY A 161 -5.67 1.72 17.16
C GLY A 161 -4.89 0.41 17.05
N SER A 162 -4.80 -0.20 15.86
CA SER A 162 -3.92 -1.34 15.64
C SER A 162 -2.44 -0.89 15.67
N PRO A 163 -1.53 -1.67 16.27
CA PRO A 163 -0.10 -1.43 16.16
C PRO A 163 0.46 -1.79 14.77
N ALA A 164 -0.36 -2.37 13.89
CA ALA A 164 0.01 -2.72 12.54
C ALA A 164 -0.45 -1.67 11.53
N ALA A 165 0.33 -1.46 10.47
CA ALA A 165 -0.12 -0.81 9.26
C ALA A 165 -0.95 -1.79 8.40
N LEU A 166 -1.91 -1.28 7.64
CA LEU A 166 -2.67 -2.07 6.66
C LEU A 166 -2.32 -1.64 5.24
N LEU A 167 -1.80 -2.56 4.44
CA LEU A 167 -1.56 -2.39 3.02
C LEU A 167 -2.50 -3.29 2.21
N VAL A 168 -3.34 -2.69 1.37
CA VAL A 168 -4.22 -3.42 0.46
C VAL A 168 -3.65 -3.36 -0.95
N VAL A 169 -3.51 -4.50 -1.60
CA VAL A 169 -3.10 -4.61 -3.01
C VAL A 169 -4.31 -5.05 -3.83
N ALA A 170 -4.67 -4.28 -4.84
CA ALA A 170 -5.86 -4.52 -5.65
C ALA A 170 -5.66 -4.14 -7.12
N GLY A 171 -6.51 -4.67 -8.00
CA GLY A 171 -6.55 -4.26 -9.41
C GLY A 171 -7.19 -2.89 -9.59
N GLU A 172 -8.23 -2.59 -8.81
CA GLU A 172 -8.99 -1.34 -8.93
C GLU A 172 -9.36 -0.73 -7.57
N ARG A 173 -9.79 0.52 -7.59
CA ARG A 173 -10.35 1.21 -6.43
C ARG A 173 -11.65 0.57 -5.96
N GLY A 174 -11.83 0.54 -4.64
CA GLY A 174 -13.16 0.35 -4.07
C GLY A 174 -14.08 1.53 -4.39
N ARG A 175 -15.37 1.24 -4.47
CA ARG A 175 -16.43 2.26 -4.68
C ARG A 175 -17.03 2.73 -3.36
N ARG A 176 -16.93 1.92 -2.32
CA ARG A 176 -17.53 2.15 -0.99
C ARG A 176 -16.51 2.58 0.05
N VAL A 177 -15.24 2.18 -0.15
CA VAL A 177 -14.16 2.41 0.80
C VAL A 177 -13.26 3.54 0.32
N ALA A 178 -13.16 4.59 1.12
CA ALA A 178 -12.26 5.70 0.88
C ALA A 178 -11.01 5.57 1.78
N ILE A 179 -9.95 4.99 1.23
CA ILE A 179 -8.62 4.95 1.88
C ILE A 179 -7.58 5.62 0.98
N PRO A 180 -6.48 6.14 1.54
CA PRO A 180 -5.38 6.67 0.74
C PRO A 180 -4.94 5.65 -0.31
N THR A 181 -4.97 6.07 -1.57
CA THR A 181 -4.76 5.18 -2.70
C THR A 181 -3.60 5.66 -3.55
N PHE A 182 -2.71 4.74 -3.88
CA PHE A 182 -1.55 4.95 -4.74
C PHE A 182 -1.73 4.14 -6.02
N VAL A 183 -1.66 4.85 -7.14
CA VAL A 183 -1.91 4.30 -8.48
C VAL A 183 -0.60 3.89 -9.10
N PHE A 184 -0.56 2.66 -9.59
CA PHE A 184 0.56 2.07 -10.31
C PHE A 184 0.27 2.10 -11.81
N GLU A 185 1.22 2.60 -12.58
CA GLU A 185 1.13 2.72 -14.03
C GLU A 185 2.39 2.16 -14.66
N ARG A 186 2.22 1.34 -15.70
CA ARG A 186 3.37 0.88 -16.49
C ARG A 186 3.85 2.03 -17.35
N VAL A 187 5.16 2.32 -17.28
CA VAL A 187 5.79 3.38 -18.06
C VAL A 187 6.35 2.81 -19.35
N ALA A 188 7.15 1.75 -19.27
CA ALA A 188 7.76 1.15 -20.43
C ALA A 188 8.03 -0.34 -20.24
N TRP A 189 8.19 -1.04 -21.36
CA TRP A 189 8.81 -2.36 -21.40
C TRP A 189 10.29 -2.18 -21.71
N GLU A 190 11.14 -2.75 -20.84
CA GLU A 190 12.57 -2.77 -21.06
C GLU A 190 12.89 -3.90 -22.05
N ARG A 191 13.47 -3.54 -23.16
CA ARG A 191 13.83 -4.48 -24.22
C ARG A 191 15.34 -4.48 -24.46
N ARG A 192 15.89 -5.67 -24.61
CA ARG A 192 17.26 -5.85 -25.06
C ARG A 192 17.22 -6.73 -26.30
N PHE A 193 17.61 -6.18 -27.46
CA PHE A 193 17.34 -6.77 -28.75
C PHE A 193 15.83 -7.05 -28.91
N ASP A 194 15.43 -8.24 -29.27
CA ASP A 194 14.03 -8.63 -29.48
C ASP A 194 13.37 -9.21 -28.22
N ARG A 195 14.06 -9.21 -27.07
CA ARG A 195 13.56 -9.81 -25.83
C ARG A 195 13.16 -8.75 -24.83
N THR A 196 12.02 -8.94 -24.19
CA THR A 196 11.65 -8.16 -23.00
C THR A 196 12.49 -8.66 -21.83
N VAL A 197 13.26 -7.77 -21.23
CA VAL A 197 14.15 -8.05 -20.10
C VAL A 197 13.65 -7.44 -18.79
N GLY A 198 12.56 -6.70 -18.84
CA GLY A 198 11.97 -6.06 -17.67
C GLY A 198 10.87 -5.07 -18.03
N TRP A 199 10.49 -4.31 -17.06
CA TRP A 199 9.57 -3.18 -17.26
C TRP A 199 9.82 -2.10 -16.21
N SER A 200 9.53 -0.86 -16.57
CA SER A 200 9.49 0.27 -15.64
C SER A 200 8.05 0.66 -15.33
N PHE A 201 7.84 1.12 -14.10
CA PHE A 201 6.55 1.58 -13.64
C PHE A 201 6.69 2.80 -12.72
N ALA A 202 5.62 3.56 -12.67
CA ALA A 202 5.48 4.71 -11.80
C ALA A 202 4.39 4.44 -10.76
N VAL A 203 4.59 4.98 -9.57
CA VAL A 203 3.58 4.98 -8.52
C VAL A 203 3.41 6.37 -7.92
N GLY A 204 2.18 6.79 -7.73
CA GLY A 204 1.87 8.07 -7.13
C GLY A 204 0.44 8.15 -6.62
N ARG A 205 0.17 9.18 -5.83
CA ARG A 205 -1.18 9.47 -5.36
C ARG A 205 -2.02 9.97 -6.54
N ALA A 206 -3.30 9.56 -6.60
CA ALA A 206 -4.22 10.14 -7.57
C ALA A 206 -4.25 11.67 -7.43
N HIS A 207 -4.31 12.37 -8.56
CA HIS A 207 -4.36 13.84 -8.64
C HIS A 207 -3.08 14.59 -8.17
N THR A 208 -1.96 13.88 -7.96
CA THR A 208 -0.64 14.52 -7.78
C THR A 208 0.22 14.27 -9.01
N THR A 209 1.20 15.12 -9.24
CA THR A 209 2.17 14.96 -10.35
C THR A 209 3.42 14.21 -9.93
N GLU A 210 3.71 14.14 -8.62
CA GLU A 210 4.89 13.45 -8.14
C GLU A 210 4.69 11.92 -8.22
N ARG A 211 5.67 11.26 -8.81
CA ARG A 211 5.71 9.79 -8.99
C ARG A 211 7.05 9.25 -8.54
N ALA A 212 7.04 8.12 -7.82
CA ALA A 212 8.20 7.28 -7.64
C ALA A 212 8.32 6.33 -8.83
N LEU A 213 9.52 6.17 -9.35
CA LEU A 213 9.83 5.36 -10.52
C LEU A 213 10.65 4.16 -10.14
N PHE A 214 10.29 3.01 -10.70
CA PHE A 214 10.97 1.74 -10.48
C PHE A 214 11.14 0.98 -11.78
N CYS A 215 12.16 0.13 -11.82
CA CYS A 215 12.37 -0.83 -12.88
C CYS A 215 12.47 -2.25 -12.29
N VAL A 216 11.81 -3.21 -12.90
CA VAL A 216 11.90 -4.63 -12.55
C VAL A 216 12.58 -5.38 -13.68
N THR A 217 13.61 -6.16 -13.35
CA THR A 217 14.22 -7.07 -14.32
C THR A 217 13.45 -8.39 -14.37
N SER A 218 13.26 -8.93 -15.57
CA SER A 218 12.53 -10.18 -15.77
C SER A 218 13.37 -11.43 -15.46
N LEU A 219 14.70 -11.28 -15.37
CA LEU A 219 15.62 -12.41 -15.17
C LEU A 219 15.59 -12.91 -13.72
N ASP A 220 15.59 -12.01 -12.76
CA ASP A 220 15.67 -12.33 -11.35
C ASP A 220 14.59 -11.65 -10.51
N GLY A 221 13.73 -10.83 -11.13
CA GLY A 221 12.71 -10.05 -10.45
C GLY A 221 13.27 -8.93 -9.59
N SER A 222 14.53 -8.54 -9.77
CA SER A 222 15.14 -7.47 -9.00
C SER A 222 14.44 -6.13 -9.26
N LEU A 223 14.28 -5.35 -8.19
CA LEU A 223 13.65 -4.04 -8.22
C LEU A 223 14.74 -2.97 -8.09
N ALA A 224 14.83 -2.08 -9.07
CA ALA A 224 15.67 -0.89 -9.01
C ALA A 224 14.80 0.34 -8.76
N ASP A 225 15.19 1.17 -7.80
CA ASP A 225 14.57 2.47 -7.53
C ASP A 225 15.22 3.53 -8.41
N LEU A 226 14.43 4.18 -9.25
CA LEU A 226 14.88 5.22 -10.19
C LEU A 226 14.61 6.65 -9.67
N GLY A 227 14.18 6.77 -8.42
CA GLY A 227 13.88 8.04 -7.77
C GLY A 227 12.50 8.60 -8.09
N THR A 228 12.27 9.85 -7.71
CA THR A 228 10.99 10.56 -7.97
C THR A 228 11.07 11.43 -9.21
N ARG A 229 9.95 11.54 -9.93
CA ARG A 229 9.78 12.39 -11.11
C ARG A 229 8.43 13.11 -11.05
N THR A 230 8.37 14.31 -11.62
CA THR A 230 7.13 15.05 -11.84
C THR A 230 6.68 15.00 -13.29
N ASP A 231 7.57 14.60 -14.20
CA ASP A 231 7.31 14.45 -15.64
C ASP A 231 7.75 13.06 -16.10
N LEU A 232 6.80 12.24 -16.53
CA LEU A 232 7.06 10.89 -17.02
C LEU A 232 7.41 10.84 -18.52
N THR A 233 7.22 11.95 -19.25
CA THR A 233 7.50 12.00 -20.70
C THR A 233 9.00 11.90 -21.02
N LYS A 234 9.86 12.12 -20.04
CA LYS A 234 11.33 12.07 -20.16
C LYS A 234 11.94 10.73 -19.75
N VAL A 235 11.13 9.68 -19.52
CA VAL A 235 11.58 8.32 -19.19
C VAL A 235 11.65 7.52 -20.49
N ALA A 236 12.35 8.02 -21.50
CA ALA A 236 12.84 7.23 -22.61
C ALA A 236 14.28 6.80 -22.27
N VAL A 237 14.46 5.52 -22.01
CA VAL A 237 15.77 4.88 -21.92
C VAL A 237 16.10 4.25 -23.28
#